data_1d22ca5118c9ab12b9b7146cacfe1cd2
#
_entry.id   1d22ca5118c9ab12b9b7146cacfe1cd2
#
_cell.length_a   1.000
_cell.length_b   1.000
_cell.length_c   1.000
_cell.angle_alpha   90.00
_cell.angle_beta   90.00
_cell.angle_gamma   90.00
#
_symmetry.space_group_name_H-M   'P 1'
#
loop_
_entity.id
_entity.type
_entity.pdbx_description
1 polymer ?
#
loop_
_entity_poly.entity_id
_entity_poly.type
_entity_poly.pdbx_seq_one_letter_code
_entity_poly.pdbx_strand_id
1 'polypeptide(L)'
;TLFIRDADKLDVEDEMQAVEEACRQGAFLLWNHPGYPDRKSDIYPVHERLIAQGKLRGVEVFNKTESYPRAFDYAVQYGLVPFANSDIHYMSGSIYPVRGSRPMTLVFATARTAGAIREALLAGRALACFDGNLMGRGEYIGQMIDAALEIREIRQVSKTKRTFEIVNKSDLRFRSEERRVGKECR
;
A
#
# COMPACT_ATOMS: atom_id res chain seq x y z
N THR A 1 -13.62 -4.87 5.22
CA THR A 1 -13.52 -4.29 6.59
C THR A 1 -12.49 -5.05 7.42
N LEU A 2 -11.73 -4.33 8.27
CA LEU A 2 -10.76 -4.89 9.21
C LEU A 2 -11.17 -4.56 10.65
N PHE A 3 -10.74 -5.38 11.61
CA PHE A 3 -10.95 -5.16 13.06
C PHE A 3 -12.41 -5.20 13.51
N ILE A 4 -13.25 -5.99 12.84
CA ILE A 4 -14.61 -6.30 13.26
C ILE A 4 -14.53 -7.21 14.51
N ARG A 5 -15.45 -6.99 15.45
CA ARG A 5 -15.57 -7.82 16.67
C ARG A 5 -16.62 -8.91 16.53
N ASP A 6 -17.68 -8.60 15.81
CA ASP A 6 -18.85 -9.46 15.65
C ASP A 6 -19.30 -9.38 14.18
N ALA A 7 -18.92 -10.38 13.40
CA ALA A 7 -19.22 -10.41 11.97
C ALA A 7 -20.71 -10.75 11.70
N ASP A 8 -21.37 -11.48 12.59
CA ASP A 8 -22.76 -11.91 12.42
C ASP A 8 -23.71 -10.70 12.36
N LYS A 9 -23.34 -9.60 13.03
CA LYS A 9 -24.11 -8.35 12.98
C LYS A 9 -24.01 -7.59 11.67
N LEU A 10 -23.11 -7.99 10.77
CA LEU A 10 -22.99 -7.44 9.43
C LEU A 10 -23.82 -8.20 8.40
N ASP A 11 -24.39 -9.34 8.77
CA ASP A 11 -25.29 -10.13 7.93
C ASP A 11 -26.69 -9.51 7.93
N VAL A 12 -26.83 -8.43 7.17
CA VAL A 12 -28.05 -7.63 6.99
C VAL A 12 -28.28 -7.39 5.49
N GLU A 13 -29.55 -7.22 5.09
CA GLU A 13 -29.90 -7.03 3.67
C GLU A 13 -29.41 -5.68 3.11
N ASP A 14 -29.38 -4.64 3.93
CA ASP A 14 -28.95 -3.28 3.52
C ASP A 14 -27.44 -3.11 3.73
N GLU A 15 -26.70 -2.95 2.65
CA GLU A 15 -25.25 -2.72 2.67
C GLU A 15 -24.85 -1.51 3.52
N MET A 16 -25.68 -0.46 3.56
CA MET A 16 -25.39 0.72 4.37
C MET A 16 -25.58 0.46 5.86
N GLN A 17 -26.51 -0.41 6.25
CA GLN A 17 -26.62 -0.86 7.64
C GLN A 17 -25.40 -1.68 8.05
N ALA A 18 -24.89 -2.55 7.17
CA ALA A 18 -23.64 -3.28 7.40
C ALA A 18 -22.46 -2.32 7.60
N VAL A 19 -22.35 -1.27 6.78
CA VAL A 19 -21.30 -0.24 6.89
C VAL A 19 -21.41 0.51 8.23
N GLU A 20 -22.63 0.94 8.62
CA GLU A 20 -22.84 1.64 9.89
C GLU A 20 -22.51 0.75 11.10
N GLU A 21 -22.91 -0.50 11.07
CA GLU A 21 -22.59 -1.46 12.13
C GLU A 21 -21.07 -1.71 12.21
N ALA A 22 -20.39 -1.88 11.07
CA ALA A 22 -18.93 -2.01 11.03
C ALA A 22 -18.25 -0.78 11.66
N CYS A 23 -18.71 0.43 11.33
CA CYS A 23 -18.22 1.68 11.92
C CYS A 23 -18.46 1.73 13.43
N ARG A 24 -19.65 1.30 13.90
CA ARG A 24 -19.98 1.24 15.31
C ARG A 24 -19.06 0.31 16.09
N GLN A 25 -18.63 -0.78 15.47
CA GLN A 25 -17.63 -1.68 16.03
C GLN A 25 -16.19 -1.13 15.98
N GLY A 26 -15.98 0.01 15.32
CA GLY A 26 -14.68 0.63 15.15
C GLY A 26 -13.83 -0.01 14.05
N ALA A 27 -14.46 -0.61 13.06
CA ALA A 27 -13.80 -1.19 11.91
C ALA A 27 -13.03 -0.16 11.07
N PHE A 28 -11.99 -0.62 10.39
CA PHE A 28 -11.33 0.10 9.31
C PHE A 28 -11.98 -0.31 7.99
N LEU A 29 -12.68 0.61 7.36
CA LEU A 29 -13.31 0.37 6.05
C LEU A 29 -12.30 0.53 4.92
N LEU A 30 -12.31 -0.45 4.02
CA LEU A 30 -11.45 -0.55 2.86
C LEU A 30 -12.31 -0.78 1.60
N TRP A 31 -12.08 0.00 0.56
CA TRP A 31 -12.65 -0.22 -0.76
C TRP A 31 -11.82 -1.27 -1.50
N ASN A 32 -12.38 -2.47 -1.66
CA ASN A 32 -11.71 -3.59 -2.29
C ASN A 32 -11.87 -3.54 -3.81
N HIS A 33 -10.87 -4.07 -4.53
CA HIS A 33 -10.82 -4.28 -5.98
C HIS A 33 -11.64 -3.25 -6.80
N PRO A 34 -11.31 -1.94 -6.72
CA PRO A 34 -12.12 -0.86 -7.29
C PRO A 34 -12.27 -0.94 -8.82
N GLY A 35 -11.41 -1.70 -9.48
CA GLY A 35 -11.49 -1.95 -10.92
C GLY A 35 -12.39 -3.12 -11.33
N TYR A 36 -12.92 -3.89 -10.38
CA TYR A 36 -13.79 -5.01 -10.72
C TYR A 36 -15.25 -4.56 -10.87
N PRO A 37 -16.01 -5.03 -11.91
CA PRO A 37 -15.58 -5.95 -12.98
C PRO A 37 -15.07 -5.25 -14.25
N ASP A 38 -15.22 -3.94 -14.37
CA ASP A 38 -15.09 -3.19 -15.64
C ASP A 38 -13.73 -2.48 -15.84
N ARG A 39 -12.83 -2.62 -14.86
CA ARG A 39 -11.47 -2.03 -14.81
C ARG A 39 -11.44 -0.50 -14.80
N LYS A 40 -12.57 0.17 -14.57
CA LYS A 40 -12.62 1.64 -14.62
C LYS A 40 -12.23 2.32 -13.30
N SER A 41 -12.45 1.64 -12.18
CA SER A 41 -12.24 2.19 -10.83
C SER A 41 -12.99 3.52 -10.65
N ASP A 42 -14.24 3.60 -11.10
CA ASP A 42 -15.04 4.81 -10.96
C ASP A 42 -15.47 5.01 -9.50
N ILE A 43 -15.31 6.24 -9.02
CA ILE A 43 -15.83 6.63 -7.71
C ILE A 43 -17.32 6.94 -7.82
N TYR A 44 -18.12 6.43 -6.89
CA TYR A 44 -19.57 6.64 -6.82
C TYR A 44 -19.93 7.56 -5.66
N PRO A 45 -21.11 8.22 -5.69
CA PRO A 45 -21.53 9.13 -4.61
C PRO A 45 -21.51 8.51 -3.21
N VAL A 46 -21.71 7.19 -3.10
CA VAL A 46 -21.60 6.47 -1.82
C VAL A 46 -20.17 6.48 -1.29
N HIS A 47 -19.17 6.31 -2.15
CA HIS A 47 -17.75 6.36 -1.74
C HIS A 47 -17.39 7.76 -1.27
N GLU A 48 -17.76 8.80 -2.05
CA GLU A 48 -17.48 10.20 -1.68
C GLU A 48 -18.12 10.58 -0.34
N ARG A 49 -19.36 10.15 -0.11
CA ARG A 49 -20.05 10.35 1.17
C ARG A 49 -19.33 9.67 2.32
N LEU A 50 -18.93 8.41 2.17
CA LEU A 50 -18.21 7.66 3.20
C LEU A 50 -16.81 8.23 3.47
N ILE A 51 -16.14 8.73 2.45
CA ILE A 51 -14.86 9.46 2.58
C ILE A 51 -15.07 10.74 3.36
N ALA A 52 -16.04 11.58 2.97
CA ALA A 52 -16.33 12.83 3.63
C ALA A 52 -16.71 12.64 5.11
N GLN A 53 -17.37 11.53 5.45
CA GLN A 53 -17.69 11.16 6.83
C GLN A 53 -16.49 10.54 7.59
N GLY A 54 -15.33 10.37 6.95
CA GLY A 54 -14.16 9.72 7.53
C GLY A 54 -14.35 8.23 7.83
N LYS A 55 -15.36 7.59 7.23
CA LYS A 55 -15.67 6.17 7.38
C LYS A 55 -14.83 5.32 6.45
N LEU A 56 -14.83 5.60 5.14
CA LEU A 56 -13.96 4.93 4.18
C LEU A 56 -12.54 5.49 4.31
N ARG A 57 -11.59 4.65 4.70
CA ARG A 57 -10.23 5.07 5.06
C ARG A 57 -9.14 4.46 4.21
N GLY A 58 -9.44 3.41 3.47
CA GLY A 58 -8.46 2.73 2.62
C GLY A 58 -9.04 2.36 1.26
N VAL A 59 -8.15 2.11 0.30
CA VAL A 59 -8.51 1.63 -1.03
C VAL A 59 -7.44 0.68 -1.55
N GLU A 60 -7.84 -0.41 -2.20
CA GLU A 60 -6.91 -1.28 -2.91
C GLU A 60 -6.39 -0.59 -4.16
N VAL A 61 -5.07 -0.51 -4.27
CA VAL A 61 -4.36 -0.05 -5.46
C VAL A 61 -3.73 -1.20 -6.23
N PHE A 62 -3.56 -2.35 -5.56
CA PHE A 62 -3.20 -3.63 -6.15
C PHE A 62 -4.11 -4.72 -5.59
N ASN A 63 -4.65 -5.56 -6.46
CA ASN A 63 -5.42 -6.74 -6.10
C ASN A 63 -5.05 -7.89 -7.03
N LYS A 64 -4.74 -9.07 -6.49
CA LYS A 64 -4.22 -10.21 -7.26
C LYS A 64 -2.99 -9.83 -8.09
N THR A 65 -3.18 -9.75 -9.41
CA THR A 65 -2.15 -9.37 -10.40
C THR A 65 -2.49 -8.04 -11.10
N GLU A 66 -3.54 -7.36 -10.62
CA GLU A 66 -4.03 -6.11 -11.20
C GLU A 66 -3.53 -4.90 -10.40
N SER A 67 -3.32 -3.80 -11.11
CA SER A 67 -3.06 -2.49 -10.54
C SER A 67 -4.16 -1.51 -10.91
N TYR A 68 -4.51 -0.63 -9.99
CA TYR A 68 -5.56 0.36 -10.13
C TYR A 68 -5.00 1.79 -9.97
N PRO A 69 -4.41 2.37 -11.02
CA PRO A 69 -3.80 3.71 -10.93
C PRO A 69 -4.79 4.79 -10.47
N ARG A 70 -6.04 4.77 -10.97
CA ARG A 70 -7.08 5.72 -10.52
C ARG A 70 -7.41 5.60 -9.05
N ALA A 71 -7.39 4.38 -8.49
CA ALA A 71 -7.58 4.19 -7.07
C ALA A 71 -6.42 4.78 -6.25
N PHE A 72 -5.20 4.76 -6.80
CA PHE A 72 -4.07 5.44 -6.19
C PHE A 72 -4.23 6.97 -6.25
N ASP A 73 -4.72 7.52 -7.37
CA ASP A 73 -5.06 8.95 -7.46
C ASP A 73 -6.07 9.35 -6.38
N TYR A 74 -7.10 8.52 -6.13
CA TYR A 74 -8.05 8.75 -5.03
C TYR A 74 -7.40 8.63 -3.66
N ALA A 75 -6.46 7.67 -3.47
CA ALA A 75 -5.73 7.56 -2.21
C ALA A 75 -4.95 8.86 -1.92
N VAL A 76 -4.31 9.44 -2.92
CA VAL A 76 -3.60 10.73 -2.79
C VAL A 76 -4.57 11.88 -2.57
N GLN A 77 -5.63 11.98 -3.40
CA GLN A 77 -6.59 13.08 -3.37
C GLN A 77 -7.35 13.16 -2.04
N TYR A 78 -7.79 12.03 -1.50
CA TYR A 78 -8.64 11.95 -0.32
C TYR A 78 -7.89 11.51 0.95
N GLY A 79 -6.60 11.28 0.87
CA GLY A 79 -5.79 10.84 2.01
C GLY A 79 -6.11 9.42 2.48
N LEU A 80 -6.59 8.55 1.57
CA LEU A 80 -6.87 7.15 1.87
C LEU A 80 -5.57 6.35 1.99
N VAL A 81 -5.60 5.30 2.80
CA VAL A 81 -4.49 4.36 2.93
C VAL A 81 -4.49 3.42 1.72
N PRO A 82 -3.40 3.36 0.93
CA PRO A 82 -3.30 2.41 -0.18
C PRO A 82 -3.04 0.99 0.33
N PHE A 83 -3.78 0.04 -0.21
CA PHE A 83 -3.64 -1.39 0.10
C PHE A 83 -3.24 -2.20 -1.12
N ALA A 84 -2.51 -3.28 -0.86
CA ALA A 84 -2.24 -4.34 -1.81
C ALA A 84 -2.64 -5.67 -1.19
N ASN A 85 -3.65 -6.31 -1.76
CA ASN A 85 -4.21 -7.56 -1.26
C ASN A 85 -4.21 -8.64 -2.34
N SER A 86 -4.08 -9.88 -1.90
CA SER A 86 -3.96 -11.02 -2.81
C SER A 86 -5.30 -11.55 -3.32
N ASP A 87 -6.40 -11.25 -2.65
CA ASP A 87 -7.75 -11.75 -2.98
C ASP A 87 -7.75 -13.27 -3.27
N ILE A 88 -7.07 -14.01 -2.39
CA ILE A 88 -6.81 -15.44 -2.59
C ILE A 88 -8.04 -16.26 -2.26
N HIS A 89 -8.47 -17.07 -3.24
CA HIS A 89 -9.54 -18.05 -3.10
C HIS A 89 -9.01 -19.51 -3.14
N TYR A 90 -7.69 -19.69 -3.36
CA TYR A 90 -7.00 -20.98 -3.46
C TYR A 90 -5.68 -20.94 -2.68
N MET A 91 -4.92 -22.03 -2.71
CA MET A 91 -3.59 -22.04 -2.08
C MET A 91 -2.66 -21.03 -2.74
N SER A 92 -2.03 -20.18 -1.93
CA SER A 92 -1.20 -19.06 -2.40
C SER A 92 -0.03 -19.47 -3.32
N GLY A 93 0.56 -20.63 -3.06
CA GLY A 93 1.67 -21.16 -3.86
C GLY A 93 1.32 -21.50 -5.31
N SER A 94 0.02 -21.69 -5.61
CA SER A 94 -0.45 -21.94 -6.98
C SER A 94 -0.52 -20.68 -7.82
N ILE A 95 -0.75 -19.52 -7.18
CA ILE A 95 -0.90 -18.22 -7.84
C ILE A 95 0.40 -17.43 -7.81
N TYR A 96 1.13 -17.51 -6.69
CA TYR A 96 2.37 -16.76 -6.46
C TYR A 96 3.53 -17.72 -6.19
N PRO A 97 4.07 -18.39 -7.23
CA PRO A 97 5.13 -19.40 -7.06
C PRO A 97 6.46 -18.78 -6.62
N VAL A 98 6.65 -17.48 -6.88
CA VAL A 98 7.89 -16.78 -6.51
C VAL A 98 7.68 -16.01 -5.21
N ARG A 99 8.57 -16.24 -4.23
CA ARG A 99 8.58 -15.49 -2.97
C ARG A 99 8.70 -13.99 -3.26
N GLY A 100 7.80 -13.18 -2.69
CA GLY A 100 7.78 -11.73 -2.86
C GLY A 100 7.01 -11.22 -4.08
N SER A 101 6.41 -12.12 -4.89
CA SER A 101 5.55 -11.71 -6.01
C SER A 101 4.08 -11.44 -5.62
N ARG A 102 3.71 -11.76 -4.36
CA ARG A 102 2.35 -11.56 -3.87
C ARG A 102 2.13 -10.08 -3.47
N PRO A 103 0.96 -9.49 -3.79
CA PRO A 103 0.59 -8.19 -3.25
C PRO A 103 0.56 -8.22 -1.73
N MET A 104 1.13 -7.20 -1.10
CA MET A 104 1.23 -7.07 0.35
C MET A 104 1.08 -5.62 0.77
N THR A 105 0.35 -5.39 1.86
CA THR A 105 0.32 -4.11 2.53
C THR A 105 1.38 -4.11 3.63
N LEU A 106 2.37 -3.23 3.50
CA LEU A 106 3.43 -3.03 4.51
C LEU A 106 2.92 -2.03 5.54
N VAL A 107 2.86 -2.41 6.81
CA VAL A 107 2.33 -1.57 7.89
C VAL A 107 3.45 -1.22 8.87
N PHE A 108 3.65 0.07 9.09
CA PHE A 108 4.66 0.58 10.04
C PHE A 108 4.04 0.69 11.45
N ALA A 109 3.97 -0.44 12.12
CA ALA A 109 3.42 -0.55 13.47
C ALA A 109 4.55 -0.70 14.51
N THR A 110 4.31 -0.22 15.73
CA THR A 110 5.27 -0.30 16.85
C THR A 110 5.38 -1.70 17.44
N ALA A 111 4.39 -2.57 17.17
CA ALA A 111 4.37 -3.96 17.64
C ALA A 111 3.51 -4.84 16.72
N ARG A 112 3.73 -6.17 16.76
CA ARG A 112 2.94 -7.16 16.01
C ARG A 112 1.66 -7.54 16.77
N THR A 113 0.85 -6.55 17.13
CA THR A 113 -0.44 -6.71 17.79
C THR A 113 -1.55 -6.09 16.95
N ALA A 114 -2.77 -6.61 17.06
CA ALA A 114 -3.92 -6.06 16.34
C ALA A 114 -4.14 -4.56 16.66
N GLY A 115 -3.95 -4.16 17.92
CA GLY A 115 -4.06 -2.77 18.35
C GLY A 115 -3.04 -1.84 17.70
N ALA A 116 -1.76 -2.23 17.68
CA ALA A 116 -0.69 -1.44 17.08
C ALA A 116 -0.84 -1.36 15.55
N ILE A 117 -1.24 -2.47 14.90
CA ILE A 117 -1.51 -2.48 13.46
C ILE A 117 -2.71 -1.58 13.13
N ARG A 118 -3.80 -1.68 13.91
CA ARG A 118 -4.97 -0.81 13.75
C ARG A 118 -4.62 0.66 13.88
N GLU A 119 -3.86 1.02 14.91
CA GLU A 119 -3.40 2.38 15.15
C GLU A 119 -2.55 2.89 13.97
N ALA A 120 -1.60 2.09 13.48
CA ALA A 120 -0.77 2.43 12.33
C ALA A 120 -1.59 2.67 11.06
N LEU A 121 -2.57 1.80 10.78
CA LEU A 121 -3.46 1.97 9.62
C LEU A 121 -4.33 3.22 9.75
N LEU A 122 -4.90 3.49 10.93
CA LEU A 122 -5.67 4.72 11.19
C LEU A 122 -4.83 5.99 11.04
N ALA A 123 -3.54 5.92 11.35
CA ALA A 123 -2.58 7.01 11.15
C ALA A 123 -2.04 7.08 9.70
N GLY A 124 -2.45 6.18 8.81
CA GLY A 124 -2.02 6.15 7.42
C GLY A 124 -0.58 5.65 7.21
N ARG A 125 -0.01 4.94 8.19
CA ARG A 125 1.36 4.40 8.14
C ARG A 125 1.39 3.05 7.44
N ALA A 126 1.11 3.05 6.13
CA ALA A 126 1.20 1.85 5.31
C ALA A 126 1.62 2.17 3.88
N LEU A 127 2.16 1.16 3.20
CA LEU A 127 2.51 1.17 1.78
C LEU A 127 1.92 -0.07 1.12
N ALA A 128 1.38 0.09 -0.08
CA ALA A 128 1.03 -1.02 -0.95
C ALA A 128 2.28 -1.49 -1.71
N CYS A 129 2.54 -2.79 -1.70
CA CYS A 129 3.70 -3.41 -2.34
C CYS A 129 3.27 -4.55 -3.27
N PHE A 130 3.64 -4.45 -4.55
CA PHE A 130 3.41 -5.52 -5.52
C PHE A 130 4.41 -5.46 -6.66
N ASP A 131 5.00 -6.59 -7.01
CA ASP A 131 5.92 -6.78 -8.14
C ASP A 131 7.04 -5.71 -8.21
N GLY A 132 7.63 -5.41 -7.07
CA GLY A 132 8.70 -4.42 -6.96
C GLY A 132 8.23 -2.96 -6.98
N ASN A 133 6.92 -2.71 -7.05
CA ASN A 133 6.35 -1.38 -6.96
C ASN A 133 5.89 -1.09 -5.53
N LEU A 134 6.12 0.15 -5.08
CA LEU A 134 5.66 0.68 -3.81
C LEU A 134 4.77 1.89 -4.07
N MET A 135 3.59 1.90 -3.47
CA MET A 135 2.65 3.02 -3.53
C MET A 135 2.25 3.46 -2.13
N GLY A 136 2.31 4.77 -1.87
CA GLY A 136 1.96 5.37 -0.60
C GLY A 136 2.62 6.72 -0.39
N ARG A 137 2.63 7.21 0.86
CA ARG A 137 3.23 8.50 1.19
C ARG A 137 4.75 8.45 1.03
N GLY A 138 5.31 9.46 0.36
CA GLY A 138 6.75 9.54 0.09
C GLY A 138 7.62 9.49 1.35
N GLU A 139 7.12 10.04 2.47
CA GLU A 139 7.81 9.96 3.77
C GLU A 139 8.05 8.53 4.25
N TYR A 140 7.06 7.64 4.10
CA TYR A 140 7.21 6.22 4.51
C TYR A 140 8.04 5.42 3.51
N ILE A 141 7.95 5.75 2.22
CA ILE A 141 8.84 5.17 1.20
C ILE A 141 10.28 5.54 1.51
N GLY A 142 10.56 6.82 1.80
CA GLY A 142 11.89 7.30 2.18
C GLY A 142 12.42 6.59 3.42
N GLN A 143 11.65 6.59 4.53
CA GLN A 143 12.04 5.92 5.76
C GLN A 143 12.30 4.42 5.57
N MET A 144 11.51 3.75 4.74
CA MET A 144 11.72 2.34 4.43
C MET A 144 13.02 2.13 3.64
N ILE A 145 13.29 2.96 2.64
CA ILE A 145 14.53 2.91 1.86
C ILE A 145 15.73 3.16 2.77
N ASP A 146 15.68 4.18 3.61
CA ASP A 146 16.76 4.53 4.56
C ASP A 146 17.02 3.39 5.57
N ALA A 147 15.97 2.70 6.02
CA ALA A 147 16.11 1.55 6.91
C ALA A 147 16.65 0.30 6.18
N ALA A 148 16.29 0.13 4.90
CA ALA A 148 16.65 -1.05 4.10
C ALA A 148 18.04 -0.94 3.46
N LEU A 149 18.46 0.25 3.09
CA LEU A 149 19.71 0.48 2.35
C LEU A 149 20.72 1.24 3.21
N GLU A 150 21.98 0.85 3.10
CA GLU A 150 23.11 1.57 3.66
C GLU A 150 24.05 1.96 2.52
N ILE A 151 24.39 3.25 2.44
CA ILE A 151 25.37 3.74 1.46
C ILE A 151 26.69 3.94 2.19
N ARG A 152 27.74 3.26 1.71
CA ARG A 152 29.11 3.39 2.22
C ARG A 152 29.98 4.08 1.16
N GLU A 153 30.66 5.14 1.52
CA GLU A 153 31.66 5.72 0.64
C GLU A 153 32.94 4.86 0.73
N ILE A 154 33.30 4.23 -0.38
CA ILE A 154 34.47 3.35 -0.40
C ILE A 154 35.72 4.14 -0.78
N ARG A 155 35.67 4.97 -1.85
CA ARG A 155 36.85 5.59 -2.40
C ARG A 155 36.54 6.79 -3.29
N GLN A 156 37.32 7.87 -3.15
CA GLN A 156 37.43 8.90 -4.16
C GLN A 156 38.48 8.49 -5.20
N VAL A 157 38.04 8.29 -6.46
CA VAL A 157 38.92 7.82 -7.55
C VAL A 157 39.58 9.00 -8.28
N SER A 158 38.89 10.14 -8.37
CA SER A 158 39.39 11.39 -8.93
C SER A 158 38.61 12.59 -8.37
N LYS A 159 38.97 13.82 -8.80
CA LYS A 159 38.22 15.02 -8.39
C LYS A 159 36.71 14.97 -8.70
N THR A 160 36.30 14.18 -9.69
CA THR A 160 34.92 14.09 -10.19
C THR A 160 34.33 12.69 -10.12
N LYS A 161 35.08 11.67 -9.67
CA LYS A 161 34.64 10.29 -9.62
C LYS A 161 34.78 9.72 -8.21
N ARG A 162 33.66 9.25 -7.66
CA ARG A 162 33.59 8.52 -6.37
C ARG A 162 33.00 7.13 -6.62
N THR A 163 33.45 6.17 -5.87
CA THR A 163 32.89 4.82 -5.81
C THR A 163 32.27 4.63 -4.45
N PHE A 164 31.05 4.14 -4.40
CA PHE A 164 30.36 3.79 -3.16
C PHE A 164 29.72 2.42 -3.27
N GLU A 165 29.45 1.82 -2.16
CA GLU A 165 28.77 0.54 -2.03
C GLU A 165 27.36 0.79 -1.50
N ILE A 166 26.36 0.14 -2.10
CA ILE A 166 25.00 0.10 -1.58
C ILE A 166 24.78 -1.27 -0.97
N VAL A 167 24.54 -1.32 0.33
CA VAL A 167 24.26 -2.57 1.07
C VAL A 167 22.77 -2.64 1.31
N ASN A 168 22.10 -3.68 0.79
CA ASN A 168 20.72 -3.98 1.10
C ASN A 168 20.66 -4.85 2.38
N LYS A 169 20.10 -4.29 3.46
CA LYS A 169 19.92 -4.96 4.76
C LYS A 169 18.55 -5.63 4.92
N SER A 170 17.74 -5.64 3.85
CA SER A 170 16.37 -6.17 3.88
C SER A 170 16.16 -7.31 2.90
N ASP A 171 15.02 -7.99 3.00
CA ASP A 171 14.57 -8.99 2.03
C ASP A 171 13.92 -8.38 0.78
N LEU A 172 13.81 -7.05 0.70
CA LEU A 172 13.25 -6.34 -0.44
C LEU A 172 14.25 -6.28 -1.59
N ARG A 173 13.74 -6.38 -2.82
CA ARG A 173 14.56 -6.22 -4.02
C ARG A 173 14.48 -4.77 -4.50
N PHE A 174 15.65 -4.15 -4.69
CA PHE A 174 15.77 -2.81 -5.26
C PHE A 174 16.37 -2.90 -6.66
N ARG A 175 15.86 -2.07 -7.56
CA ARG A 175 16.48 -1.80 -8.87
C ARG A 175 17.02 -0.39 -8.86
N SER A 176 18.27 -0.20 -9.26
CA SER A 176 18.85 1.11 -9.49
C SER A 176 18.66 1.53 -10.95
N GLU A 177 18.24 2.78 -11.18
CA GLU A 177 18.30 3.40 -12.49
C GLU A 177 19.40 4.47 -12.50
N GLU A 178 20.33 4.40 -13.46
CA GLU A 178 21.25 5.49 -13.75
C GLU A 178 20.57 6.48 -14.68
N ARG A 179 20.26 7.68 -14.18
CA ARG A 179 19.99 8.83 -15.06
C ARG A 179 21.32 9.55 -15.36
N ARG A 180 21.83 9.38 -16.59
CA ARG A 180 22.86 10.30 -17.09
C ARG A 180 22.18 11.65 -17.34
N VAL A 181 22.47 12.63 -16.52
CA VAL A 181 22.15 14.03 -16.85
C VAL A 181 23.02 14.39 -18.04
N GLY A 182 22.42 14.45 -19.23
CA GLY A 182 23.13 14.88 -20.44
C GLY A 182 23.69 16.27 -20.24
N LYS A 183 24.90 16.51 -20.71
CA LYS A 183 25.43 17.87 -20.87
C LYS A 183 24.44 18.57 -21.79
N GLU A 184 23.81 19.65 -21.32
CA GLU A 184 23.16 20.60 -22.21
C GLU A 184 24.17 21.03 -23.26
N CYS A 185 23.85 20.75 -24.53
CA CYS A 185 24.58 21.35 -25.62
C CYS A 185 24.39 22.88 -25.54
N ARG A 186 25.46 23.61 -25.27
CA ARG A 186 25.53 25.06 -25.47
C ARG A 186 25.63 25.37 -26.95
#